data_b1ecc7da1987e05a2bd1cf0a33159eca
#
_entry.id   b1ecc7da1987e05a2bd1cf0a33159eca
#
_cell.length_a   1.000
_cell.length_b   1.000
_cell.length_c   1.000
_cell.angle_alpha   90.00
_cell.angle_beta   90.00
_cell.angle_gamma   90.00
#
_symmetry.space_group_name_H-M   'P 1'
#
loop_
_entity.id
_entity.type
_entity.pdbx_description
1 polymer ?
#
loop_
_entity_poly.entity_id
_entity_poly.type
_entity_poly.pdbx_seq_one_letter_code
_entity_poly.pdbx_strand_id
1 'polypeptide(L)'
;MNNRERFSSRLGFILISAGCAVGLGNVWRFPYITGQYGGAAFVLVYLIFLVLLGLPIMVMEFSVGRASQKSAARSFHVLEPAGTKWHLQGYACMAGNYLLMMFYTTVGGWMAAYIFKTLTGEFKGLDSDGVAAVFNDMLARPGYMTFWMVLVVLLSFFICSLGLQKGVERITKAMMSCLFLILLILCIRSVTLPGASEGLRFYLIPDFTRFTENGVGNTIFAAMGQAFFTLSLGIGAMAIFGSYIGKDHTLTGETINICLLDTLVAFLAGLIIFPSCFAFGVDPGQGPGLVFITLPNIFNQMVGGRIFGVLFFVFMTFAAQSTIIAVFENIISFSIDLFGTSRKKAVLINGIAIILLSLPCVFGFNIWSGFQPMGAGSTIQDLEDFIVSNNLLPLGSMVYLLFCTSRYGWGWKNFLAEADTGKGVKFPAWARVYVSYILPLIVLFIFIMGYYQKFK
;
A
#
# COMPACT_ATOMS: atom_id res chain seq x y z
N MET A 1 -19.25 27.59 -8.35
CA MET A 1 -18.20 26.82 -7.67
C MET A 1 -18.78 25.44 -7.39
N ASN A 2 -18.36 24.39 -8.09
CA ASN A 2 -18.76 23.03 -7.73
C ASN A 2 -18.19 22.72 -6.34
N ASN A 3 -19.06 22.59 -5.34
CA ASN A 3 -18.63 22.15 -4.01
C ASN A 3 -17.97 20.78 -4.13
N ARG A 4 -16.70 20.68 -3.70
CA ARG A 4 -15.98 19.41 -3.60
C ARG A 4 -16.80 18.44 -2.75
N GLU A 5 -16.94 17.18 -3.19
CA GLU A 5 -17.54 16.12 -2.36
C GLU A 5 -16.79 16.03 -1.02
N ARG A 6 -17.51 15.68 0.06
CA ARG A 6 -16.92 15.53 1.40
C ARG A 6 -17.30 14.19 1.98
N PHE A 7 -16.47 13.66 2.86
CA PHE A 7 -16.82 12.49 3.66
C PHE A 7 -18.02 12.77 4.57
N SER A 8 -18.85 11.76 4.78
CA SER A 8 -20.02 11.88 5.66
C SER A 8 -19.62 11.90 7.14
N SER A 9 -18.44 11.35 7.47
CA SER A 9 -17.95 11.24 8.85
C SER A 9 -16.44 11.21 8.93
N ARG A 10 -15.91 11.64 10.10
CA ARG A 10 -14.50 11.53 10.45
C ARG A 10 -14.01 10.07 10.38
N LEU A 11 -14.79 9.15 10.93
CA LEU A 11 -14.44 7.72 10.87
C LEU A 11 -14.36 7.23 9.43
N GLY A 12 -15.22 7.73 8.53
CA GLY A 12 -15.14 7.43 7.09
C GLY A 12 -13.81 7.86 6.49
N PHE A 13 -13.38 9.07 6.76
CA PHE A 13 -12.08 9.57 6.31
C PHE A 13 -10.94 8.69 6.83
N ILE A 14 -10.90 8.42 8.15
CA ILE A 14 -9.82 7.62 8.75
C ILE A 14 -9.79 6.21 8.15
N LEU A 15 -10.92 5.52 8.05
CA LEU A 15 -10.97 4.15 7.53
C LEU A 15 -10.66 4.05 6.05
N ILE A 16 -11.02 5.06 5.23
CA ILE A 16 -10.69 5.06 3.80
C ILE A 16 -9.20 5.36 3.61
N SER A 17 -8.67 6.36 4.31
CA SER A 17 -7.25 6.70 4.23
C SER A 17 -6.38 5.56 4.77
N ALA A 18 -6.79 4.95 5.89
CA ALA A 18 -6.15 3.73 6.38
C ALA A 18 -6.29 2.57 5.38
N GLY A 19 -7.47 2.37 4.77
CA GLY A 19 -7.69 1.36 3.75
C GLY A 19 -6.88 1.58 2.46
N CYS A 20 -6.47 2.81 2.17
CA CYS A 20 -5.52 3.10 1.10
C CYS A 20 -4.09 2.70 1.48
N ALA A 21 -3.69 2.93 2.73
CA ALA A 21 -2.39 2.52 3.25
C ALA A 21 -2.33 1.00 3.51
N VAL A 22 -3.36 0.46 4.17
CA VAL A 22 -3.50 -0.99 4.46
C VAL A 22 -3.71 -1.78 3.16
N GLY A 23 -2.65 -2.32 2.64
CA GLY A 23 -2.65 -3.08 1.41
C GLY A 23 -1.72 -4.28 1.46
N LEU A 24 -1.23 -4.69 0.30
CA LEU A 24 -0.25 -5.78 0.18
C LEU A 24 1.06 -5.46 0.91
N GLY A 25 1.35 -4.19 1.12
CA GLY A 25 2.49 -3.73 1.91
C GLY A 25 2.50 -4.25 3.34
N ASN A 26 1.33 -4.29 4.00
CA ASN A 26 1.17 -4.70 5.40
C ASN A 26 1.04 -6.20 5.56
N VAL A 27 0.34 -6.85 4.63
CA VAL A 27 -0.08 -8.24 4.81
C VAL A 27 0.78 -9.25 4.04
N TRP A 28 1.57 -8.76 3.10
CA TRP A 28 2.49 -9.57 2.30
C TRP A 28 3.95 -9.13 2.48
N ARG A 29 4.29 -7.87 2.08
CA ARG A 29 5.67 -7.38 2.08
C ARG A 29 6.24 -7.25 3.49
N PHE A 30 5.49 -6.66 4.41
CA PHE A 30 5.96 -6.45 5.78
C PHE A 30 6.32 -7.76 6.51
N PRO A 31 5.47 -8.81 6.55
CA PRO A 31 5.85 -10.07 7.18
C PRO A 31 7.09 -10.71 6.53
N TYR A 32 7.13 -10.74 5.21
CA TYR A 32 8.26 -11.32 4.49
C TYR A 32 9.58 -10.61 4.81
N ILE A 33 9.62 -9.27 4.73
CA ILE A 33 10.83 -8.50 5.05
C ILE A 33 11.18 -8.63 6.54
N THR A 34 10.18 -8.62 7.42
CA THR A 34 10.40 -8.86 8.86
C THR A 34 11.02 -10.23 9.13
N GLY A 35 10.55 -11.27 8.43
CA GLY A 35 11.12 -12.60 8.49
C GLY A 35 12.59 -12.65 8.04
N GLN A 36 12.88 -11.95 6.95
CA GLN A 36 14.22 -11.89 6.36
C GLN A 36 15.22 -11.10 7.22
N TYR A 37 14.79 -10.02 7.88
CA TYR A 37 15.69 -9.06 8.54
C TYR A 37 15.65 -9.10 10.09
N GLY A 38 15.27 -10.21 10.69
CA GLY A 38 15.49 -10.43 12.13
C GLY A 38 14.29 -10.15 13.04
N GLY A 39 13.06 -10.27 12.55
CA GLY A 39 11.86 -10.29 13.38
C GLY A 39 11.60 -8.99 14.14
N ALA A 40 11.41 -9.11 15.47
CA ALA A 40 11.04 -7.99 16.34
C ALA A 40 12.03 -6.81 16.30
N ALA A 41 13.33 -7.07 16.17
CA ALA A 41 14.33 -6.01 16.10
C ALA A 41 14.15 -5.16 14.83
N PHE A 42 13.85 -5.79 13.68
CA PHE A 42 13.49 -5.07 12.47
C PHE A 42 12.23 -4.23 12.65
N VAL A 43 11.18 -4.79 13.29
CA VAL A 43 9.91 -4.07 13.53
C VAL A 43 10.14 -2.80 14.34
N LEU A 44 10.98 -2.84 15.37
CA LEU A 44 11.32 -1.62 16.15
C LEU A 44 11.96 -0.55 15.28
N VAL A 45 12.92 -0.89 14.44
CA VAL A 45 13.58 0.06 13.54
C VAL A 45 12.61 0.59 12.48
N TYR A 46 11.76 -0.27 11.93
CA TYR A 46 10.68 0.13 11.03
C TYR A 46 9.74 1.16 11.67
N LEU A 47 9.28 0.94 12.91
CA LEU A 47 8.39 1.87 13.62
C LEU A 47 9.04 3.24 13.84
N ILE A 48 10.34 3.28 14.14
CA ILE A 48 11.09 4.54 14.24
C ILE A 48 11.04 5.28 12.89
N PHE A 49 11.32 4.61 11.79
CA PHE A 49 11.28 5.25 10.46
C PHE A 49 9.86 5.60 10.02
N LEU A 50 8.85 4.84 10.40
CA LEU A 50 7.45 5.20 10.14
C LEU A 50 7.10 6.57 10.74
N VAL A 51 7.53 6.82 11.97
CA VAL A 51 7.32 8.10 12.66
C VAL A 51 8.21 9.21 12.07
N LEU A 52 9.48 8.93 11.82
CA LEU A 52 10.43 9.94 11.35
C LEU A 52 10.22 10.32 9.88
N LEU A 53 9.93 9.35 9.01
CA LEU A 53 9.80 9.56 7.57
C LEU A 53 8.33 9.66 7.15
N GLY A 54 7.54 8.63 7.48
CA GLY A 54 6.19 8.46 6.99
C GLY A 54 5.23 9.56 7.47
N LEU A 55 5.19 9.78 8.78
CA LEU A 55 4.23 10.71 9.38
C LEU A 55 4.39 12.16 8.85
N PRO A 56 5.59 12.78 8.82
CA PRO A 56 5.73 14.15 8.31
C PRO A 56 5.31 14.30 6.85
N ILE A 57 5.70 13.34 5.99
CA ILE A 57 5.38 13.37 4.56
C ILE A 57 3.87 13.23 4.35
N MET A 58 3.21 12.32 5.08
CA MET A 58 1.76 12.14 5.00
C MET A 58 0.99 13.40 5.43
N VAL A 59 1.42 14.08 6.49
CA VAL A 59 0.83 15.36 6.92
C VAL A 59 0.97 16.41 5.81
N MET A 60 2.11 16.48 5.13
CA MET A 60 2.34 17.42 4.03
C MET A 60 1.45 17.10 2.83
N GLU A 61 1.33 15.83 2.48
CA GLU A 61 0.48 15.38 1.37
C GLU A 61 -1.01 15.69 1.63
N PHE A 62 -1.52 15.40 2.83
CA PHE A 62 -2.86 15.79 3.26
C PHE A 62 -3.05 17.31 3.25
N SER A 63 -2.04 18.08 3.70
CA SER A 63 -2.11 19.55 3.75
C SER A 63 -2.26 20.16 2.36
N VAL A 64 -1.50 19.68 1.38
CA VAL A 64 -1.60 20.10 -0.02
C VAL A 64 -2.98 19.79 -0.59
N GLY A 65 -3.52 18.61 -0.32
CA GLY A 65 -4.87 18.23 -0.72
C GLY A 65 -5.95 19.10 -0.08
N ARG A 66 -5.90 19.30 1.25
CA ARG A 66 -6.91 20.05 2.00
C ARG A 66 -6.89 21.54 1.66
N ALA A 67 -5.72 22.13 1.52
CA ALA A 67 -5.59 23.55 1.17
C ALA A 67 -6.07 23.83 -0.26
N SER A 68 -5.77 22.97 -1.22
CA SER A 68 -6.15 23.15 -2.61
C SER A 68 -7.60 22.77 -2.92
N GLN A 69 -8.21 21.88 -2.13
CA GLN A 69 -9.51 21.25 -2.41
C GLN A 69 -9.53 20.59 -3.82
N LYS A 70 -8.38 20.07 -4.26
CA LYS A 70 -8.16 19.40 -5.55
C LYS A 70 -7.43 18.08 -5.39
N SER A 71 -7.55 17.22 -6.39
CA SER A 71 -6.69 16.04 -6.53
C SER A 71 -5.24 16.46 -6.78
N ALA A 72 -4.29 15.54 -6.60
CA ALA A 72 -2.87 15.80 -6.84
C ALA A 72 -2.59 16.38 -8.23
N ALA A 73 -3.39 16.03 -9.24
CA ALA A 73 -3.28 16.55 -10.61
C ALA A 73 -3.34 18.09 -10.72
N ARG A 74 -4.08 18.75 -9.83
CA ARG A 74 -4.22 20.22 -9.83
C ARG A 74 -3.86 20.90 -8.52
N SER A 75 -3.60 20.16 -7.45
CA SER A 75 -3.33 20.72 -6.13
C SER A 75 -2.09 21.62 -6.13
N PHE A 76 -1.01 21.17 -6.76
CA PHE A 76 0.22 21.97 -6.87
C PHE A 76 0.00 23.25 -7.67
N HIS A 77 -0.71 23.17 -8.81
CA HIS A 77 -1.01 24.34 -9.63
C HIS A 77 -1.81 25.43 -8.90
N VAL A 78 -2.70 25.02 -7.99
CA VAL A 78 -3.51 25.96 -7.19
C VAL A 78 -2.67 26.65 -6.10
N LEU A 79 -1.66 25.97 -5.56
CA LEU A 79 -0.90 26.43 -4.41
C LEU A 79 0.49 26.97 -4.75
N GLU A 80 0.98 26.71 -5.98
CA GLU A 80 2.33 27.11 -6.38
C GLU A 80 2.47 28.64 -6.51
N PRO A 81 3.63 29.22 -6.18
CA PRO A 81 3.94 30.61 -6.51
C PRO A 81 3.97 30.86 -8.00
N ALA A 82 3.54 32.04 -8.42
CA ALA A 82 3.51 32.43 -9.83
C ALA A 82 4.91 32.27 -10.48
N GLY A 83 4.94 31.69 -11.69
CA GLY A 83 6.15 31.46 -12.46
C GLY A 83 6.96 30.21 -12.07
N THR A 84 6.49 29.43 -11.11
CA THR A 84 7.13 28.14 -10.75
C THR A 84 6.51 26.97 -11.57
N LYS A 85 7.13 25.78 -11.47
CA LYS A 85 6.72 24.60 -12.23
C LYS A 85 6.37 23.40 -11.32
N TRP A 86 5.94 23.65 -10.09
CA TRP A 86 5.57 22.58 -9.16
C TRP A 86 4.38 21.74 -9.64
N HIS A 87 3.51 22.32 -10.48
CA HIS A 87 2.39 21.61 -11.11
C HIS A 87 2.81 20.36 -11.89
N LEU A 88 4.08 20.26 -12.33
CA LEU A 88 4.58 19.06 -13.01
C LEU A 88 4.50 17.81 -12.12
N GLN A 89 4.58 17.96 -10.79
CA GLN A 89 4.36 16.86 -9.85
C GLN A 89 2.96 16.24 -10.00
N GLY A 90 1.96 17.01 -10.38
CA GLY A 90 0.61 16.49 -10.67
C GLY A 90 0.62 15.40 -11.74
N TYR A 91 1.39 15.59 -12.81
CA TYR A 91 1.52 14.58 -13.88
C TYR A 91 2.30 13.35 -13.41
N ALA A 92 3.35 13.54 -12.60
CA ALA A 92 4.08 12.42 -12.00
C ALA A 92 3.17 11.60 -11.05
N CYS A 93 2.35 12.27 -10.25
CA CYS A 93 1.34 11.60 -9.41
C CYS A 93 0.34 10.80 -10.26
N MET A 94 -0.14 11.38 -11.38
CA MET A 94 -1.04 10.66 -12.29
C MET A 94 -0.37 9.41 -12.84
N ALA A 95 0.82 9.54 -13.43
CA ALA A 95 1.57 8.40 -13.96
C ALA A 95 1.79 7.33 -12.90
N GLY A 96 2.16 7.73 -11.67
CA GLY A 96 2.38 6.81 -10.55
C GLY A 96 1.14 6.01 -10.16
N ASN A 97 -0.04 6.66 -10.13
CA ASN A 97 -1.28 5.96 -9.81
C ASN A 97 -1.68 4.95 -10.89
N TYR A 98 -1.51 5.28 -12.19
CA TYR A 98 -1.77 4.33 -13.27
C TYR A 98 -0.78 3.16 -13.25
N LEU A 99 0.53 3.43 -13.14
CA LEU A 99 1.56 2.40 -13.06
C LEU A 99 1.35 1.47 -11.86
N LEU A 100 1.03 2.03 -10.69
CA LEU A 100 0.71 1.23 -9.51
C LEU A 100 -0.46 0.28 -9.81
N MET A 101 -1.52 0.76 -10.43
CA MET A 101 -2.71 -0.06 -10.70
C MET A 101 -2.48 -1.09 -11.79
N MET A 102 -1.53 -0.92 -12.70
CA MET A 102 -1.22 -1.92 -13.74
C MET A 102 -0.85 -3.28 -13.15
N PHE A 103 0.02 -3.30 -12.13
CA PHE A 103 0.38 -4.56 -11.47
C PHE A 103 -0.48 -4.89 -10.24
N TYR A 104 -0.93 -3.89 -9.50
CA TYR A 104 -1.68 -4.11 -8.26
C TYR A 104 -3.04 -4.77 -8.49
N THR A 105 -3.72 -4.44 -9.60
CA THR A 105 -4.98 -5.09 -10.00
C THR A 105 -4.78 -6.55 -10.41
N THR A 106 -3.65 -6.88 -11.02
CA THR A 106 -3.25 -8.26 -11.36
C THR A 106 -3.08 -9.08 -10.08
N VAL A 107 -2.33 -8.57 -9.10
CA VAL A 107 -2.14 -9.25 -7.81
C VAL A 107 -3.45 -9.33 -7.02
N GLY A 108 -4.29 -8.28 -7.06
CA GLY A 108 -5.64 -8.31 -6.51
C GLY A 108 -6.49 -9.42 -7.12
N GLY A 109 -6.34 -9.65 -8.42
CA GLY A 109 -6.96 -10.77 -9.14
C GLY A 109 -6.49 -12.14 -8.63
N TRP A 110 -5.19 -12.31 -8.32
CA TRP A 110 -4.67 -13.55 -7.71
C TRP A 110 -5.29 -13.82 -6.34
N MET A 111 -5.42 -12.80 -5.49
CA MET A 111 -6.05 -12.94 -4.18
C MET A 111 -7.50 -13.41 -4.31
N ALA A 112 -8.26 -12.81 -5.21
CA ALA A 112 -9.65 -13.21 -5.49
C ALA A 112 -9.74 -14.64 -6.03
N ALA A 113 -8.86 -15.05 -6.96
CA ALA A 113 -8.78 -16.39 -7.48
C ALA A 113 -8.50 -17.42 -6.37
N TYR A 114 -7.63 -17.10 -5.43
CA TYR A 114 -7.26 -17.99 -4.32
C TYR A 114 -8.38 -18.21 -3.32
N ILE A 115 -9.34 -17.29 -3.18
CA ILE A 115 -10.58 -17.57 -2.43
C ILE A 115 -11.27 -18.81 -3.04
N PHE A 116 -11.46 -18.84 -4.36
CA PHE A 116 -12.14 -19.93 -5.04
C PHE A 116 -11.33 -21.21 -5.02
N LYS A 117 -10.01 -21.16 -5.31
CA LYS A 117 -9.12 -22.32 -5.24
C LYS A 117 -9.14 -22.98 -3.85
N THR A 118 -9.10 -22.18 -2.80
CA THR A 118 -9.18 -22.67 -1.42
C THR A 118 -10.58 -23.18 -1.10
N LEU A 119 -11.64 -22.48 -1.51
CA LEU A 119 -13.03 -22.87 -1.29
C LEU A 119 -13.39 -24.16 -1.99
N THR A 120 -12.89 -24.42 -3.20
CA THR A 120 -13.12 -25.67 -3.94
C THR A 120 -12.28 -26.81 -3.42
N GLY A 121 -11.25 -26.54 -2.59
CA GLY A 121 -10.36 -27.55 -2.04
C GLY A 121 -9.27 -28.00 -2.99
N GLU A 122 -8.86 -27.16 -3.94
CA GLU A 122 -7.84 -27.47 -4.95
C GLU A 122 -6.48 -27.83 -4.33
N PHE A 123 -6.20 -27.34 -3.13
CA PHE A 123 -4.96 -27.64 -2.39
C PHE A 123 -5.01 -28.95 -1.58
N LYS A 124 -6.17 -29.60 -1.45
CA LYS A 124 -6.35 -30.77 -0.56
C LYS A 124 -5.45 -31.92 -0.95
N GLY A 125 -4.60 -32.35 -0.01
CA GLY A 125 -3.71 -33.50 -0.18
C GLY A 125 -2.46 -33.22 -1.04
N LEU A 126 -2.24 -31.95 -1.44
CA LEU A 126 -1.02 -31.55 -2.12
C LEU A 126 0.11 -31.32 -1.09
N ASP A 127 1.33 -31.65 -1.47
CA ASP A 127 2.56 -31.23 -0.81
C ASP A 127 2.99 -29.82 -1.26
N SER A 128 4.13 -29.34 -0.77
CA SER A 128 4.64 -28.01 -1.11
C SER A 128 4.86 -27.81 -2.61
N ASP A 129 5.33 -28.85 -3.32
CA ASP A 129 5.58 -28.77 -4.75
C ASP A 129 4.28 -28.76 -5.55
N GLY A 130 3.27 -29.54 -5.10
CA GLY A 130 1.93 -29.50 -5.67
C GLY A 130 1.24 -28.15 -5.50
N VAL A 131 1.38 -27.51 -4.33
CA VAL A 131 0.87 -26.16 -4.07
C VAL A 131 1.58 -25.12 -4.96
N ALA A 132 2.90 -25.24 -5.11
CA ALA A 132 3.67 -24.38 -6.02
C ALA A 132 3.25 -24.58 -7.48
N ALA A 133 2.96 -25.82 -7.90
CA ALA A 133 2.47 -26.11 -9.25
C ALA A 133 1.11 -25.45 -9.51
N VAL A 134 0.18 -25.41 -8.55
CA VAL A 134 -1.10 -24.70 -8.67
C VAL A 134 -0.91 -23.20 -8.92
N PHE A 135 0.06 -22.57 -8.24
CA PHE A 135 0.38 -21.16 -8.46
C PHE A 135 0.98 -20.93 -9.84
N ASN A 136 1.98 -21.72 -10.22
CA ASN A 136 2.65 -21.60 -11.52
C ASN A 136 1.70 -21.88 -12.70
N ASP A 137 0.80 -22.87 -12.56
CA ASP A 137 -0.24 -23.14 -13.56
C ASP A 137 -1.21 -21.95 -13.71
N MET A 138 -1.58 -21.29 -12.61
CA MET A 138 -2.37 -20.08 -12.66
C MET A 138 -1.66 -18.96 -13.44
N LEU A 139 -0.37 -18.72 -13.17
CA LEU A 139 0.43 -17.71 -13.86
C LEU A 139 0.61 -18.02 -15.35
N ALA A 140 0.68 -19.29 -15.71
CA ALA A 140 0.81 -19.74 -17.10
C ALA A 140 -0.47 -19.57 -17.95
N ARG A 141 -1.63 -19.29 -17.33
CA ARG A 141 -2.93 -19.16 -18.01
C ARG A 141 -3.35 -17.71 -18.21
N PRO A 142 -3.04 -17.06 -19.35
CA PRO A 142 -3.32 -15.64 -19.58
C PRO A 142 -4.82 -15.30 -19.47
N GLY A 143 -5.69 -16.14 -20.02
CA GLY A 143 -7.14 -15.92 -19.96
C GLY A 143 -7.70 -15.97 -18.53
N TYR A 144 -7.21 -16.89 -17.70
CA TYR A 144 -7.62 -17.01 -16.30
C TYR A 144 -7.15 -15.80 -15.46
N MET A 145 -5.90 -15.40 -15.63
CA MET A 145 -5.36 -14.22 -14.97
C MET A 145 -6.10 -12.93 -15.39
N THR A 146 -6.33 -12.78 -16.71
CA THR A 146 -7.08 -11.62 -17.25
C THR A 146 -8.49 -11.57 -16.69
N PHE A 147 -9.19 -12.71 -16.61
CA PHE A 147 -10.55 -12.76 -16.05
C PHE A 147 -10.61 -12.20 -14.62
N TRP A 148 -9.73 -12.68 -13.73
CA TRP A 148 -9.72 -12.23 -12.33
C TRP A 148 -9.29 -10.77 -12.19
N MET A 149 -8.30 -10.32 -12.94
CA MET A 149 -7.88 -8.92 -12.97
C MET A 149 -9.03 -8.02 -13.44
N VAL A 150 -9.69 -8.35 -14.54
CA VAL A 150 -10.84 -7.58 -15.07
C VAL A 150 -11.99 -7.54 -14.07
N LEU A 151 -12.30 -8.67 -13.42
CA LEU A 151 -13.34 -8.74 -12.40
C LEU A 151 -13.06 -7.76 -11.23
N VAL A 152 -11.83 -7.74 -10.73
CA VAL A 152 -11.40 -6.81 -9.66
C VAL A 152 -11.50 -5.36 -10.12
N VAL A 153 -11.06 -5.03 -11.34
CA VAL A 153 -11.14 -3.69 -11.90
C VAL A 153 -12.59 -3.23 -12.06
N LEU A 154 -13.45 -4.08 -12.65
CA LEU A 154 -14.86 -3.74 -12.86
C LEU A 154 -15.60 -3.55 -11.54
N LEU A 155 -15.38 -4.42 -10.56
CA LEU A 155 -15.99 -4.31 -9.24
C LEU A 155 -15.57 -2.99 -8.55
N SER A 156 -14.28 -2.64 -8.59
CA SER A 156 -13.78 -1.41 -7.99
C SER A 156 -14.33 -0.15 -8.65
N PHE A 157 -14.33 -0.09 -9.98
CA PHE A 157 -14.91 1.05 -10.70
C PHE A 157 -16.43 1.14 -10.54
N PHE A 158 -17.11 0.01 -10.43
CA PHE A 158 -18.52 0.00 -10.09
C PHE A 158 -18.76 0.66 -8.74
N ILE A 159 -17.99 0.30 -7.71
CA ILE A 159 -18.07 0.92 -6.38
C ILE A 159 -17.80 2.44 -6.46
N CYS A 160 -16.76 2.86 -7.17
CA CYS A 160 -16.45 4.27 -7.37
C CYS A 160 -17.55 5.01 -8.16
N SER A 161 -18.27 4.34 -9.06
CA SER A 161 -19.36 4.94 -9.83
C SER A 161 -20.54 5.40 -8.98
N LEU A 162 -20.74 4.77 -7.81
CA LEU A 162 -21.79 5.12 -6.84
C LEU A 162 -21.52 6.43 -6.09
N GLY A 163 -20.35 7.04 -6.29
CA GLY A 163 -19.93 8.29 -5.65
C GLY A 163 -19.14 8.09 -4.36
N LEU A 164 -18.61 9.20 -3.81
CA LEU A 164 -17.73 9.15 -2.64
C LEU A 164 -18.42 8.57 -1.42
N GLN A 165 -19.59 9.09 -1.03
CA GLN A 165 -20.24 8.70 0.22
C GLN A 165 -20.96 7.35 0.14
N LYS A 166 -21.74 7.12 -0.93
CA LYS A 166 -22.56 5.91 -1.08
C LYS A 166 -21.76 4.70 -1.54
N GLY A 167 -20.74 4.92 -2.37
CA GLY A 167 -19.85 3.89 -2.90
C GLY A 167 -18.60 3.74 -2.04
N VAL A 168 -17.62 4.60 -2.27
CA VAL A 168 -16.27 4.49 -1.71
C VAL A 168 -16.30 4.43 -0.19
N GLU A 169 -16.94 5.42 0.48
CA GLU A 169 -16.93 5.51 1.94
C GLU A 169 -17.69 4.34 2.59
N ARG A 170 -18.92 4.07 2.15
CA ARG A 170 -19.78 3.06 2.78
C ARG A 170 -19.20 1.65 2.62
N ILE A 171 -18.74 1.32 1.42
CA ILE A 171 -18.23 -0.02 1.12
C ILE A 171 -16.87 -0.24 1.77
N THR A 172 -15.95 0.74 1.70
CA THR A 172 -14.64 0.61 2.35
C THR A 172 -14.78 0.50 3.88
N LYS A 173 -15.71 1.24 4.52
CA LYS A 173 -16.00 1.05 5.95
C LYS A 173 -16.40 -0.39 6.27
N ALA A 174 -17.33 -0.96 5.50
CA ALA A 174 -17.78 -2.34 5.70
C ALA A 174 -16.62 -3.33 5.49
N MET A 175 -15.85 -3.16 4.41
CA MET A 175 -14.69 -4.01 4.12
C MET A 175 -13.64 -3.93 5.21
N MET A 176 -13.27 -2.74 5.68
CA MET A 176 -12.29 -2.56 6.76
C MET A 176 -12.78 -3.17 8.08
N SER A 177 -14.07 -3.03 8.41
CA SER A 177 -14.62 -3.65 9.61
C SER A 177 -14.60 -5.19 9.54
N CYS A 178 -14.95 -5.77 8.39
CA CYS A 178 -14.84 -7.21 8.15
C CYS A 178 -13.37 -7.66 8.18
N LEU A 179 -12.46 -6.89 7.59
CA LEU A 179 -11.03 -7.16 7.59
C LEU A 179 -10.49 -7.27 9.02
N PHE A 180 -10.80 -6.33 9.90
CA PHE A 180 -10.38 -6.37 11.31
C PHE A 180 -10.96 -7.58 12.05
N LEU A 181 -12.22 -7.93 11.81
CA LEU A 181 -12.84 -9.10 12.42
C LEU A 181 -12.14 -10.39 11.98
N ILE A 182 -11.89 -10.54 10.69
CA ILE A 182 -11.19 -11.71 10.12
C ILE A 182 -9.76 -11.79 10.67
N LEU A 183 -9.04 -10.65 10.72
CA LEU A 183 -7.70 -10.59 11.31
C LEU A 183 -7.68 -11.12 12.75
N LEU A 184 -8.65 -10.71 13.59
CA LEU A 184 -8.73 -11.18 14.98
C LEU A 184 -8.97 -12.69 15.05
N ILE A 185 -9.87 -13.22 14.22
CA ILE A 185 -10.16 -14.67 14.17
C ILE A 185 -8.89 -15.45 13.76
N LEU A 186 -8.22 -15.00 12.69
CA LEU A 186 -7.00 -15.64 12.21
C LEU A 186 -5.85 -15.52 13.22
N CYS A 187 -5.70 -14.37 13.89
CA CYS A 187 -4.71 -14.15 14.92
C CYS A 187 -4.91 -15.10 16.11
N ILE A 188 -6.13 -15.18 16.64
CA ILE A 188 -6.46 -16.12 17.74
C ILE A 188 -6.12 -17.54 17.31
N ARG A 189 -6.49 -17.96 16.12
CA ARG A 189 -6.18 -19.31 15.63
C ARG A 189 -4.68 -19.55 15.51
N SER A 190 -3.94 -18.60 14.96
CA SER A 190 -2.48 -18.75 14.76
C SER A 190 -1.72 -18.85 16.08
N VAL A 191 -2.03 -17.97 17.04
CA VAL A 191 -1.32 -17.97 18.34
C VAL A 191 -1.66 -19.18 19.22
N THR A 192 -2.78 -19.86 18.95
CA THR A 192 -3.20 -21.07 19.67
C THR A 192 -2.71 -22.36 19.01
N LEU A 193 -1.94 -22.31 17.93
CA LEU A 193 -1.36 -23.49 17.29
C LEU A 193 -0.29 -24.13 18.21
N PRO A 194 -0.21 -25.47 18.26
CA PRO A 194 0.92 -26.15 18.87
C PRO A 194 2.23 -25.73 18.17
N GLY A 195 3.23 -25.28 18.92
CA GLY A 195 4.50 -24.79 18.36
C GLY A 195 4.53 -23.28 17.99
N ALA A 196 3.42 -22.56 18.16
CA ALA A 196 3.34 -21.12 17.87
C ALA A 196 4.29 -20.24 18.73
N SER A 197 4.71 -20.73 19.89
CA SER A 197 5.53 -19.98 20.88
C SER A 197 6.86 -19.48 20.31
N GLU A 198 7.52 -20.26 19.46
CA GLU A 198 8.78 -19.84 18.81
C GLU A 198 8.55 -18.70 17.83
N GLY A 199 7.49 -18.77 17.03
CA GLY A 199 7.10 -17.69 16.12
C GLY A 199 6.70 -16.41 16.86
N LEU A 200 6.00 -16.54 18.01
CA LEU A 200 5.69 -15.41 18.87
C LEU A 200 6.97 -14.80 19.47
N ARG A 201 7.90 -15.63 19.93
CA ARG A 201 9.20 -15.16 20.44
C ARG A 201 9.98 -14.42 19.36
N PHE A 202 10.07 -14.98 18.15
CA PHE A 202 10.73 -14.35 17.01
C PHE A 202 10.15 -12.97 16.69
N TYR A 203 8.84 -12.84 16.72
CA TYR A 203 8.13 -11.64 16.30
C TYR A 203 7.97 -10.58 17.39
N LEU A 204 7.97 -10.96 18.68
CA LEU A 204 7.69 -10.05 19.79
C LEU A 204 8.92 -9.73 20.64
N ILE A 205 9.94 -10.59 20.64
CA ILE A 205 11.15 -10.39 21.45
C ILE A 205 12.31 -9.98 20.53
N PRO A 206 12.82 -8.74 20.66
CA PRO A 206 13.91 -8.26 19.81
C PRO A 206 15.19 -9.08 20.01
N ASP A 207 15.72 -9.63 18.93
CA ASP A 207 17.01 -10.29 18.85
C ASP A 207 17.92 -9.53 17.89
N PHE A 208 18.83 -8.73 18.42
CA PHE A 208 19.75 -7.93 17.62
C PHE A 208 20.87 -8.75 16.98
N THR A 209 21.07 -10.00 17.37
CA THR A 209 22.01 -10.90 16.70
C THR A 209 21.52 -11.19 15.28
N ARG A 210 20.25 -11.60 15.16
CA ARG A 210 19.61 -11.83 13.86
C ARG A 210 19.50 -10.56 13.00
N PHE A 211 19.33 -9.40 13.65
CA PHE A 211 19.31 -8.10 12.96
C PHE A 211 20.63 -7.82 12.22
N THR A 212 21.75 -8.34 12.70
CA THR A 212 23.07 -8.13 12.10
C THR A 212 23.45 -9.16 11.04
N GLU A 213 22.77 -10.30 10.96
CA GLU A 213 23.10 -11.42 10.05
C GLU A 213 23.14 -10.99 8.57
N ASN A 214 22.20 -10.15 8.14
CA ASN A 214 22.14 -9.61 6.78
C ASN A 214 22.90 -8.27 6.62
N GLY A 215 23.64 -7.86 7.64
CA GLY A 215 24.33 -6.58 7.71
C GLY A 215 23.40 -5.45 8.17
N VAL A 216 23.85 -4.71 9.20
CA VAL A 216 23.09 -3.61 9.84
C VAL A 216 22.59 -2.58 8.81
N GLY A 217 23.44 -2.21 7.86
CA GLY A 217 23.10 -1.22 6.81
C GLY A 217 21.95 -1.69 5.91
N ASN A 218 21.95 -2.96 5.51
CA ASN A 218 20.88 -3.53 4.68
C ASN A 218 19.56 -3.60 5.44
N THR A 219 19.61 -4.01 6.71
CA THR A 219 18.42 -4.10 7.58
C THR A 219 17.80 -2.72 7.83
N ILE A 220 18.62 -1.71 8.13
CA ILE A 220 18.15 -0.32 8.26
C ILE A 220 17.54 0.18 6.95
N PHE A 221 18.20 -0.06 5.82
CA PHE A 221 17.68 0.35 4.52
C PHE A 221 16.34 -0.34 4.19
N ALA A 222 16.22 -1.64 4.47
CA ALA A 222 14.97 -2.37 4.28
C ALA A 222 13.82 -1.81 5.15
N ALA A 223 14.12 -1.43 6.41
CA ALA A 223 13.16 -0.80 7.31
C ALA A 223 12.71 0.59 6.84
N MET A 224 13.65 1.41 6.33
CA MET A 224 13.35 2.70 5.72
C MET A 224 12.46 2.52 4.47
N GLY A 225 12.81 1.60 3.58
CA GLY A 225 12.03 1.28 2.39
C GLY A 225 10.62 0.80 2.72
N GLN A 226 10.48 -0.05 3.74
CA GLN A 226 9.17 -0.52 4.19
C GLN A 226 8.32 0.62 4.75
N ALA A 227 8.89 1.56 5.51
CA ALA A 227 8.17 2.72 6.05
C ALA A 227 7.65 3.66 4.95
N PHE A 228 8.35 3.77 3.83
CA PHE A 228 7.88 4.50 2.66
C PHE A 228 6.75 3.78 1.93
N PHE A 229 6.97 2.48 1.69
CA PHE A 229 6.05 1.68 0.88
C PHE A 229 4.68 1.51 1.56
N THR A 230 4.65 1.27 2.89
CA THR A 230 3.41 0.95 3.61
C THR A 230 2.37 2.08 3.54
N LEU A 231 2.80 3.34 3.47
CA LEU A 231 1.92 4.51 3.46
C LEU A 231 1.59 5.03 2.04
N SER A 232 2.15 4.44 0.98
CA SER A 232 1.94 4.83 -0.42
C SER A 232 2.15 6.32 -0.69
N LEU A 233 3.21 6.92 -0.09
CA LEU A 233 3.48 8.35 -0.12
C LEU A 233 4.13 8.79 -1.45
N GLY A 234 3.94 10.05 -1.82
CA GLY A 234 4.62 10.70 -2.94
C GLY A 234 3.83 10.73 -4.26
N ILE A 235 2.84 9.85 -4.43
CA ILE A 235 2.00 9.80 -5.64
C ILE A 235 0.64 10.50 -5.47
N GLY A 236 0.44 11.25 -4.40
CA GLY A 236 -0.79 12.01 -4.17
C GLY A 236 -1.99 11.17 -3.74
N ALA A 237 -1.76 9.92 -3.32
CA ALA A 237 -2.83 9.05 -2.86
C ALA A 237 -3.52 9.60 -1.59
N MET A 238 -2.75 10.23 -0.69
CA MET A 238 -3.30 10.87 0.50
C MET A 238 -3.81 12.30 0.23
N ALA A 239 -3.30 12.98 -0.78
CA ALA A 239 -3.75 14.33 -1.15
C ALA A 239 -5.23 14.36 -1.54
N ILE A 240 -5.73 13.33 -2.27
CA ILE A 240 -7.15 13.28 -2.63
C ILE A 240 -8.05 13.22 -1.41
N PHE A 241 -7.70 12.40 -0.40
CA PHE A 241 -8.48 12.29 0.84
C PHE A 241 -8.38 13.57 1.66
N GLY A 242 -7.21 14.22 1.69
CA GLY A 242 -7.03 15.57 2.23
C GLY A 242 -8.01 16.56 1.60
N SER A 243 -8.26 16.48 0.29
CA SER A 243 -9.18 17.38 -0.40
C SER A 243 -10.67 17.19 -0.04
N TYR A 244 -11.01 16.08 0.60
CA TYR A 244 -12.38 15.74 1.01
C TYR A 244 -12.66 15.96 2.51
N ILE A 245 -11.61 16.26 3.31
CA ILE A 245 -11.74 16.49 4.76
C ILE A 245 -11.99 17.96 5.08
N GLY A 246 -12.79 18.22 6.13
CA GLY A 246 -13.00 19.54 6.70
C GLY A 246 -11.83 20.04 7.55
N LYS A 247 -12.02 21.20 8.17
CA LYS A 247 -11.03 21.88 9.02
C LYS A 247 -11.27 21.72 10.51
N ASP A 248 -12.10 20.75 10.92
CA ASP A 248 -12.48 20.56 12.32
C ASP A 248 -11.36 19.94 13.17
N HIS A 249 -10.48 19.16 12.51
CA HIS A 249 -9.37 18.46 13.14
C HIS A 249 -8.03 18.76 12.48
N THR A 250 -6.95 18.73 13.30
CA THR A 250 -5.58 18.90 12.82
C THR A 250 -5.15 17.71 11.97
N LEU A 251 -4.40 17.95 10.90
CA LEU A 251 -3.95 16.87 10.01
C LEU A 251 -2.93 15.95 10.68
N THR A 252 -2.12 16.46 11.58
CA THR A 252 -1.17 15.63 12.36
C THR A 252 -1.91 14.60 13.21
N GLY A 253 -2.98 14.98 13.90
CA GLY A 253 -3.79 14.05 14.68
C GLY A 253 -4.46 12.98 13.82
N GLU A 254 -5.00 13.36 12.65
CA GLU A 254 -5.60 12.42 11.71
C GLU A 254 -4.56 11.45 11.13
N THR A 255 -3.37 11.95 10.79
CA THR A 255 -2.27 11.13 10.28
C THR A 255 -1.82 10.10 11.31
N ILE A 256 -1.70 10.49 12.60
CA ILE A 256 -1.36 9.54 13.67
C ILE A 256 -2.39 8.41 13.75
N ASN A 257 -3.68 8.72 13.69
CA ASN A 257 -4.74 7.69 13.72
C ASN A 257 -4.62 6.73 12.54
N ILE A 258 -4.34 7.23 11.34
CA ILE A 258 -4.17 6.41 10.13
C ILE A 258 -2.93 5.52 10.25
N CYS A 259 -1.78 6.07 10.67
CA CYS A 259 -0.55 5.32 10.89
C CYS A 259 -0.73 4.22 11.96
N LEU A 260 -1.48 4.50 13.04
CA LEU A 260 -1.77 3.49 14.07
C LEU A 260 -2.62 2.34 13.52
N LEU A 261 -3.63 2.62 12.70
CA LEU A 261 -4.44 1.58 12.08
C LEU A 261 -3.64 0.76 11.06
N ASP A 262 -2.82 1.42 10.24
CA ASP A 262 -1.92 0.78 9.28
C ASP A 262 -0.95 -0.17 9.99
N THR A 263 -0.29 0.32 11.03
CA THR A 263 0.65 -0.46 11.86
C THR A 263 -0.05 -1.61 12.58
N LEU A 264 -1.26 -1.40 13.09
CA LEU A 264 -2.05 -2.44 13.75
C LEU A 264 -2.33 -3.61 12.80
N VAL A 265 -2.71 -3.31 11.55
CA VAL A 265 -2.96 -4.37 10.55
C VAL A 265 -1.67 -5.11 10.22
N ALA A 266 -0.55 -4.40 9.98
CA ALA A 266 0.75 -5.02 9.74
C ALA A 266 1.18 -5.91 10.91
N PHE A 267 1.00 -5.41 12.14
CA PHE A 267 1.34 -6.15 13.36
C PHE A 267 0.49 -7.42 13.53
N LEU A 268 -0.83 -7.33 13.33
CA LEU A 268 -1.73 -8.49 13.39
C LEU A 268 -1.43 -9.49 12.27
N ALA A 269 -1.09 -9.04 11.06
CA ALA A 269 -0.67 -9.92 9.97
C ALA A 269 0.60 -10.71 10.34
N GLY A 270 1.56 -10.08 11.01
CA GLY A 270 2.73 -10.77 11.55
C GLY A 270 2.35 -11.83 12.61
N LEU A 271 1.40 -11.53 13.53
CA LEU A 271 0.89 -12.50 14.51
C LEU A 271 0.11 -13.67 13.87
N ILE A 272 -0.36 -13.53 12.64
CA ILE A 272 -0.94 -14.65 11.89
C ILE A 272 0.17 -15.48 11.23
N ILE A 273 1.11 -14.83 10.59
CA ILE A 273 2.09 -15.49 9.71
C ILE A 273 3.21 -16.16 10.52
N PHE A 274 3.88 -15.44 11.43
CA PHE A 274 5.04 -16.00 12.13
C PHE A 274 4.70 -17.21 13.00
N PRO A 275 3.70 -17.17 13.90
CA PRO A 275 3.33 -18.35 14.68
C PRO A 275 2.91 -19.53 13.80
N SER A 276 2.21 -19.28 12.69
CA SER A 276 1.82 -20.33 11.73
C SER A 276 3.04 -20.94 11.05
N CYS A 277 3.97 -20.13 10.52
CA CYS A 277 5.18 -20.64 9.87
C CYS A 277 6.02 -21.49 10.82
N PHE A 278 6.29 -21.01 12.02
CA PHE A 278 7.10 -21.75 13.01
C PHE A 278 6.39 -23.02 13.50
N ALA A 279 5.07 -22.99 13.71
CA ALA A 279 4.30 -24.17 14.10
C ALA A 279 4.38 -25.32 13.09
N PHE A 280 4.57 -24.99 11.80
CA PHE A 280 4.69 -25.98 10.72
C PHE A 280 6.12 -26.12 10.16
N GLY A 281 7.11 -25.51 10.82
CA GLY A 281 8.53 -25.63 10.46
C GLY A 281 8.88 -24.99 9.10
N VAL A 282 8.18 -23.92 8.70
CA VAL A 282 8.36 -23.24 7.41
C VAL A 282 9.03 -21.89 7.61
N ASP A 283 9.99 -21.55 6.74
CA ASP A 283 10.68 -20.26 6.78
C ASP A 283 9.78 -19.12 6.30
N PRO A 284 9.54 -18.07 7.10
CA PRO A 284 8.75 -16.91 6.73
C PRO A 284 9.45 -15.95 5.75
N GLY A 285 10.75 -16.13 5.47
CA GLY A 285 11.56 -15.25 4.60
C GLY A 285 11.47 -15.54 3.09
N GLN A 286 10.54 -16.37 2.63
CA GLN A 286 10.50 -16.89 1.25
C GLN A 286 9.93 -15.93 0.18
N GLY A 287 9.77 -14.64 0.46
CA GLY A 287 9.33 -13.65 -0.54
C GLY A 287 7.90 -13.83 -1.03
N PRO A 288 7.63 -13.66 -2.35
CA PRO A 288 6.29 -13.80 -2.93
C PRO A 288 5.65 -15.16 -2.70
N GLY A 289 6.44 -16.22 -2.61
CA GLY A 289 5.99 -17.58 -2.30
C GLY A 289 5.30 -17.70 -0.95
N LEU A 290 5.58 -16.81 0.00
CA LEU A 290 4.99 -16.84 1.34
C LEU A 290 3.46 -16.90 1.30
N VAL A 291 2.82 -16.03 0.53
CA VAL A 291 1.35 -15.92 0.51
C VAL A 291 0.69 -16.99 -0.37
N PHE A 292 1.27 -17.29 -1.53
CA PHE A 292 0.61 -18.13 -2.53
C PHE A 292 1.04 -19.59 -2.51
N ILE A 293 2.15 -19.91 -1.84
CA ILE A 293 2.69 -21.28 -1.74
C ILE A 293 2.75 -21.71 -0.27
N THR A 294 3.47 -20.95 0.57
CA THR A 294 3.74 -21.33 1.96
C THR A 294 2.47 -21.38 2.82
N LEU A 295 1.67 -20.30 2.82
CA LEU A 295 0.46 -20.25 3.65
C LEU A 295 -0.63 -21.23 3.18
N PRO A 296 -0.93 -21.43 1.90
CA PRO A 296 -1.81 -22.51 1.45
C PRO A 296 -1.34 -23.90 1.90
N ASN A 297 -0.03 -24.17 1.87
CA ASN A 297 0.53 -25.42 2.38
C ASN A 297 0.31 -25.58 3.90
N ILE A 298 0.51 -24.52 4.68
CA ILE A 298 0.22 -24.51 6.12
C ILE A 298 -1.28 -24.78 6.37
N PHE A 299 -2.17 -24.09 5.65
CA PHE A 299 -3.61 -24.31 5.80
C PHE A 299 -4.01 -25.74 5.40
N ASN A 300 -3.36 -26.34 4.40
CA ASN A 300 -3.62 -27.70 3.99
C ASN A 300 -3.29 -28.74 5.11
N GLN A 301 -2.31 -28.45 5.95
CA GLN A 301 -1.92 -29.30 7.06
C GLN A 301 -2.70 -29.00 8.36
N MET A 302 -3.37 -27.85 8.45
CA MET A 302 -4.07 -27.38 9.65
C MET A 302 -5.47 -27.99 9.78
N VAL A 303 -5.86 -28.38 10.99
CA VAL A 303 -7.25 -28.78 11.26
C VAL A 303 -8.22 -27.61 11.01
N GLY A 304 -9.20 -27.81 10.12
CA GLY A 304 -10.10 -26.75 9.66
C GLY A 304 -9.44 -25.74 8.70
N GLY A 305 -8.24 -26.03 8.22
CA GLY A 305 -7.43 -25.10 7.45
C GLY A 305 -8.08 -24.57 6.18
N ARG A 306 -8.99 -25.32 5.55
CA ARG A 306 -9.77 -24.82 4.42
C ARG A 306 -10.58 -23.57 4.78
N ILE A 307 -11.23 -23.54 5.96
CA ILE A 307 -12.00 -22.40 6.42
C ILE A 307 -11.07 -21.22 6.71
N PHE A 308 -9.97 -21.46 7.43
CA PHE A 308 -8.99 -20.41 7.77
C PHE A 308 -8.27 -19.90 6.51
N GLY A 309 -7.99 -20.75 5.54
CA GLY A 309 -7.43 -20.36 4.26
C GLY A 309 -8.39 -19.48 3.45
N VAL A 310 -9.68 -19.82 3.37
CA VAL A 310 -10.69 -18.96 2.74
C VAL A 310 -10.77 -17.62 3.44
N LEU A 311 -10.85 -17.58 4.79
CA LEU A 311 -10.87 -16.34 5.56
C LEU A 311 -9.62 -15.50 5.30
N PHE A 312 -8.44 -16.14 5.24
CA PHE A 312 -7.19 -15.46 4.94
C PHE A 312 -7.21 -14.79 3.55
N PHE A 313 -7.63 -15.50 2.51
CA PHE A 313 -7.69 -14.91 1.17
C PHE A 313 -8.82 -13.88 1.01
N VAL A 314 -9.92 -13.99 1.74
CA VAL A 314 -10.94 -12.93 1.84
C VAL A 314 -10.34 -11.68 2.50
N PHE A 315 -9.62 -11.85 3.61
CA PHE A 315 -8.88 -10.75 4.26
C PHE A 315 -7.90 -10.08 3.29
N MET A 316 -7.05 -10.86 2.60
CA MET A 316 -6.08 -10.37 1.63
C MET A 316 -6.77 -9.62 0.47
N THR A 317 -7.88 -10.16 -0.03
CA THR A 317 -8.66 -9.54 -1.09
C THR A 317 -9.25 -8.21 -0.62
N PHE A 318 -9.77 -8.12 0.59
CA PHE A 318 -10.29 -6.86 1.13
C PHE A 318 -9.18 -5.82 1.33
N ALA A 319 -8.00 -6.22 1.79
CA ALA A 319 -6.85 -5.34 1.90
C ALA A 319 -6.42 -4.80 0.52
N ALA A 320 -6.31 -5.67 -0.50
CA ALA A 320 -6.00 -5.24 -1.86
C ALA A 320 -7.10 -4.35 -2.44
N GLN A 321 -8.35 -4.74 -2.28
CA GLN A 321 -9.51 -4.05 -2.85
C GLN A 321 -9.70 -2.64 -2.25
N SER A 322 -9.46 -2.44 -0.96
CA SER A 322 -9.56 -1.12 -0.32
C SER A 322 -8.55 -0.13 -0.90
N THR A 323 -7.32 -0.57 -1.15
CA THR A 323 -6.29 0.22 -1.84
C THR A 323 -6.68 0.52 -3.29
N ILE A 324 -7.15 -0.49 -4.04
CA ILE A 324 -7.57 -0.31 -5.45
C ILE A 324 -8.70 0.72 -5.56
N ILE A 325 -9.73 0.62 -4.73
CA ILE A 325 -10.86 1.58 -4.70
C ILE A 325 -10.34 3.00 -4.39
N ALA A 326 -9.45 3.13 -3.42
CA ALA A 326 -8.87 4.41 -3.01
C ALA A 326 -8.07 5.07 -4.15
N VAL A 327 -7.22 4.30 -4.84
CA VAL A 327 -6.42 4.80 -5.96
C VAL A 327 -7.29 5.07 -7.19
N PHE A 328 -8.33 4.27 -7.44
CA PHE A 328 -9.29 4.55 -8.53
C PHE A 328 -10.08 5.83 -8.28
N GLU A 329 -10.45 6.12 -7.02
CA GLU A 329 -11.06 7.41 -6.68
C GLU A 329 -10.11 8.58 -7.00
N ASN A 330 -8.80 8.42 -6.75
CA ASN A 330 -7.80 9.40 -7.12
C ASN A 330 -7.73 9.59 -8.65
N ILE A 331 -7.65 8.49 -9.42
CA ILE A 331 -7.62 8.51 -10.90
C ILE A 331 -8.89 9.17 -11.48
N ILE A 332 -10.06 8.85 -10.96
CA ILE A 332 -11.33 9.48 -11.36
C ILE A 332 -11.29 10.98 -11.09
N SER A 333 -10.78 11.37 -9.92
CA SER A 333 -10.67 12.77 -9.53
C SER A 333 -9.67 13.55 -10.39
N PHE A 334 -8.60 12.92 -10.90
CA PHE A 334 -7.71 13.53 -11.88
C PHE A 334 -8.48 13.93 -13.14
N SER A 335 -9.29 13.00 -13.67
CA SER A 335 -10.09 13.24 -14.88
C SER A 335 -11.12 14.35 -14.67
N ILE A 336 -11.76 14.40 -13.50
CA ILE A 336 -12.75 15.44 -13.16
C ILE A 336 -12.05 16.81 -13.01
N ASP A 337 -10.93 16.87 -12.27
CA ASP A 337 -10.26 18.13 -11.98
C ASP A 337 -9.53 18.74 -13.21
N LEU A 338 -8.96 17.90 -14.10
CA LEU A 338 -8.23 18.37 -15.28
C LEU A 338 -9.13 18.64 -16.47
N PHE A 339 -10.07 17.73 -16.75
CA PHE A 339 -10.85 17.76 -17.98
C PHE A 339 -12.30 18.18 -17.77
N GLY A 340 -12.74 18.42 -16.52
CA GLY A 340 -14.13 18.76 -16.20
C GLY A 340 -15.14 17.66 -16.55
N THR A 341 -14.69 16.40 -16.67
CA THR A 341 -15.53 15.27 -17.06
C THR A 341 -16.51 14.89 -15.93
N SER A 342 -17.67 14.37 -16.29
CA SER A 342 -18.58 13.79 -15.31
C SER A 342 -17.99 12.50 -14.73
N ARG A 343 -18.33 12.18 -13.46
CA ARG A 343 -17.87 10.95 -12.78
C ARG A 343 -18.15 9.69 -13.61
N LYS A 344 -19.34 9.55 -14.20
CA LYS A 344 -19.69 8.41 -15.05
C LYS A 344 -18.77 8.25 -16.24
N LYS A 345 -18.45 9.35 -16.92
CA LYS A 345 -17.54 9.34 -18.08
C LYS A 345 -16.10 9.04 -17.62
N ALA A 346 -15.65 9.62 -16.51
CA ALA A 346 -14.34 9.33 -15.93
C ALA A 346 -14.19 7.85 -15.55
N VAL A 347 -15.20 7.25 -14.89
CA VAL A 347 -15.24 5.81 -14.54
C VAL A 347 -15.12 4.94 -15.79
N LEU A 348 -15.88 5.22 -16.84
CA LEU A 348 -15.86 4.40 -18.06
C LEU A 348 -14.50 4.47 -18.76
N ILE A 349 -13.99 5.69 -18.99
CA ILE A 349 -12.72 5.90 -19.70
C ILE A 349 -11.56 5.26 -18.92
N ASN A 350 -11.48 5.55 -17.63
CA ASN A 350 -10.39 5.04 -16.79
C ASN A 350 -10.52 3.52 -16.54
N GLY A 351 -11.74 3.00 -16.48
CA GLY A 351 -11.96 1.55 -16.37
C GLY A 351 -11.41 0.79 -17.57
N ILE A 352 -11.70 1.27 -18.78
CA ILE A 352 -11.16 0.69 -20.02
C ILE A 352 -9.63 0.87 -20.06
N ALA A 353 -9.14 2.07 -19.73
CA ALA A 353 -7.69 2.35 -19.73
C ALA A 353 -6.92 1.44 -18.77
N ILE A 354 -7.39 1.27 -17.53
CA ILE A 354 -6.73 0.39 -16.55
C ILE A 354 -6.74 -1.06 -16.99
N ILE A 355 -7.86 -1.57 -17.54
CA ILE A 355 -7.90 -2.94 -18.06
C ILE A 355 -6.83 -3.13 -19.13
N LEU A 356 -6.76 -2.24 -20.12
CA LEU A 356 -5.79 -2.34 -21.20
C LEU A 356 -4.34 -2.19 -20.70
N LEU A 357 -4.09 -1.24 -19.81
CA LEU A 357 -2.77 -0.98 -19.25
C LEU A 357 -2.27 -2.09 -18.31
N SER A 358 -3.18 -2.87 -17.69
CA SER A 358 -2.81 -4.01 -16.84
C SER A 358 -2.51 -5.30 -17.63
N LEU A 359 -2.90 -5.39 -18.91
CA LEU A 359 -2.62 -6.58 -19.72
C LEU A 359 -1.11 -6.88 -19.87
N PRO A 360 -0.20 -5.92 -20.07
CA PRO A 360 1.22 -6.19 -20.12
C PRO A 360 1.75 -6.90 -18.86
N CYS A 361 1.30 -6.49 -17.68
CA CYS A 361 1.63 -7.17 -16.42
C CYS A 361 1.17 -8.61 -16.42
N VAL A 362 -0.09 -8.89 -16.80
CA VAL A 362 -0.63 -10.26 -16.92
C VAL A 362 0.18 -11.09 -17.91
N PHE A 363 0.48 -10.53 -19.09
CA PHE A 363 1.19 -11.26 -20.15
C PHE A 363 2.66 -11.47 -19.86
N GLY A 364 3.26 -10.65 -19.00
CA GLY A 364 4.64 -10.81 -18.54
C GLY A 364 4.92 -12.13 -17.83
N PHE A 365 3.90 -12.78 -17.26
CA PHE A 365 4.03 -14.10 -16.63
C PHE A 365 3.88 -15.29 -17.59
N ASN A 366 3.39 -15.06 -18.80
CA ASN A 366 3.06 -16.14 -19.74
C ASN A 366 3.47 -15.79 -21.18
N ILE A 367 2.63 -15.10 -21.96
CA ILE A 367 2.86 -14.84 -23.40
C ILE A 367 4.16 -14.04 -23.63
N TRP A 368 4.47 -13.10 -22.74
CA TRP A 368 5.66 -12.24 -22.82
C TRP A 368 6.72 -12.57 -21.76
N SER A 369 6.71 -13.77 -21.21
CA SER A 369 7.68 -14.22 -20.19
C SER A 369 9.15 -14.17 -20.65
N GLY A 370 9.39 -14.17 -21.97
CA GLY A 370 10.72 -13.93 -22.53
C GLY A 370 11.20 -12.47 -22.47
N PHE A 371 10.30 -11.50 -22.21
CA PHE A 371 10.68 -10.10 -22.00
C PHE A 371 11.03 -9.87 -20.53
N GLN A 372 12.32 -9.77 -20.24
CA GLN A 372 12.90 -9.65 -18.90
C GLN A 372 13.60 -8.30 -18.73
N PRO A 373 12.83 -7.21 -18.49
CA PRO A 373 13.32 -5.83 -18.59
C PRO A 373 14.31 -5.43 -17.49
N MET A 374 14.37 -6.16 -16.38
CA MET A 374 15.23 -5.89 -15.24
C MET A 374 16.34 -6.93 -15.04
N GLY A 375 16.60 -7.75 -16.07
CA GLY A 375 17.56 -8.86 -16.05
C GLY A 375 16.90 -10.23 -15.95
N ALA A 376 17.72 -11.28 -15.96
CA ALA A 376 17.27 -12.67 -16.00
C ALA A 376 16.26 -13.02 -14.87
N GLY A 377 15.14 -13.60 -15.23
CA GLY A 377 14.07 -13.98 -14.30
C GLY A 377 13.11 -12.86 -13.91
N SER A 378 13.33 -11.63 -14.37
CA SER A 378 12.43 -10.52 -14.09
C SER A 378 11.19 -10.53 -14.99
N THR A 379 10.12 -9.95 -14.48
CA THR A 379 8.84 -9.79 -15.17
C THR A 379 8.54 -8.33 -15.47
N ILE A 380 7.48 -8.07 -16.25
CA ILE A 380 6.97 -6.69 -16.44
C ILE A 380 6.51 -6.09 -15.11
N GLN A 381 5.93 -6.89 -14.21
CA GLN A 381 5.56 -6.45 -12.86
C GLN A 381 6.77 -5.91 -12.08
N ASP A 382 7.94 -6.54 -12.18
CA ASP A 382 9.14 -6.07 -11.50
C ASP A 382 9.59 -4.69 -12.01
N LEU A 383 9.43 -4.42 -13.31
CA LEU A 383 9.70 -3.10 -13.89
C LEU A 383 8.70 -2.05 -13.40
N GLU A 384 7.40 -2.37 -13.42
CA GLU A 384 6.34 -1.47 -12.99
C GLU A 384 6.50 -1.12 -11.49
N ASP A 385 6.73 -2.13 -10.64
CA ASP A 385 6.99 -1.92 -9.22
C ASP A 385 8.28 -1.12 -8.98
N PHE A 386 9.36 -1.39 -9.71
CA PHE A 386 10.61 -0.63 -9.60
C PHE A 386 10.40 0.85 -9.94
N ILE A 387 9.66 1.16 -11.01
CA ILE A 387 9.37 2.56 -11.38
C ILE A 387 8.55 3.25 -10.29
N VAL A 388 7.55 2.59 -9.74
CA VAL A 388 6.73 3.16 -8.67
C VAL A 388 7.52 3.25 -7.36
N SER A 389 7.99 2.11 -6.86
CA SER A 389 8.51 2.00 -5.49
C SER A 389 9.89 2.64 -5.32
N ASN A 390 10.76 2.56 -6.33
CA ASN A 390 12.12 3.08 -6.26
C ASN A 390 12.28 4.49 -6.86
N ASN A 391 11.29 4.97 -7.64
CA ASN A 391 11.37 6.31 -8.25
C ASN A 391 10.23 7.22 -7.80
N LEU A 392 8.99 6.89 -8.15
CA LEU A 392 7.89 7.83 -8.00
C LEU A 392 7.52 8.08 -6.53
N LEU A 393 7.57 7.07 -5.67
CA LEU A 393 7.31 7.25 -4.23
C LEU A 393 8.39 8.12 -3.57
N PRO A 394 9.71 7.82 -3.66
CA PRO A 394 10.73 8.65 -3.03
C PRO A 394 10.81 10.05 -3.63
N LEU A 395 10.89 10.18 -4.96
CA LEU A 395 11.01 11.49 -5.61
C LEU A 395 9.78 12.36 -5.40
N GLY A 396 8.59 11.77 -5.47
CA GLY A 396 7.34 12.47 -5.19
C GLY A 396 7.26 12.95 -3.74
N SER A 397 7.67 12.11 -2.78
CA SER A 397 7.76 12.49 -1.36
C SER A 397 8.74 13.64 -1.15
N MET A 398 9.89 13.61 -1.83
CA MET A 398 10.85 14.71 -1.79
C MET A 398 10.26 16.01 -2.36
N VAL A 399 9.45 15.92 -3.42
CA VAL A 399 8.76 17.10 -3.97
C VAL A 399 7.77 17.66 -2.98
N TYR A 400 6.94 16.84 -2.29
CA TYR A 400 6.05 17.31 -1.22
C TYR A 400 6.80 18.00 -0.08
N LEU A 401 7.93 17.42 0.37
CA LEU A 401 8.79 18.03 1.39
C LEU A 401 9.29 19.41 0.96
N LEU A 402 9.91 19.50 -0.22
CA LEU A 402 10.46 20.75 -0.73
C LEU A 402 9.38 21.79 -1.02
N PHE A 403 8.22 21.38 -1.52
CA PHE A 403 7.10 22.25 -1.80
C PHE A 403 6.52 22.88 -0.52
N CYS A 404 6.37 22.10 0.53
CA CYS A 404 5.83 22.57 1.82
C CYS A 404 6.84 23.35 2.66
N THR A 405 8.16 23.19 2.43
CA THR A 405 9.18 23.79 3.31
C THR A 405 9.99 24.91 2.66
N SER A 406 10.16 24.86 1.34
CA SER A 406 10.97 25.82 0.58
C SER A 406 10.27 27.16 0.41
N ARG A 407 11.07 28.24 0.36
CA ARG A 407 10.61 29.59 -0.01
C ARG A 407 10.15 29.69 -1.49
N TYR A 408 10.56 28.77 -2.33
CA TYR A 408 10.18 28.68 -3.75
C TYR A 408 8.93 27.81 -4.00
N GLY A 409 8.42 27.15 -2.96
CA GLY A 409 7.20 26.39 -2.96
C GLY A 409 6.06 27.08 -2.24
N TRP A 410 5.06 26.32 -1.80
CA TRP A 410 3.95 26.81 -0.98
C TRP A 410 4.44 27.37 0.39
N GLY A 411 5.49 26.77 0.92
CA GLY A 411 6.29 27.30 2.02
C GLY A 411 5.79 26.91 3.41
N TRP A 412 6.75 26.91 4.37
CA TRP A 412 6.55 26.44 5.74
C TRP A 412 5.39 27.07 6.48
N LYS A 413 5.22 28.40 6.36
CA LYS A 413 4.17 29.12 7.10
C LYS A 413 2.77 28.67 6.65
N ASN A 414 2.56 28.52 5.36
CA ASN A 414 1.28 28.10 4.79
C ASN A 414 0.99 26.63 5.15
N PHE A 415 2.00 25.77 5.04
CA PHE A 415 1.90 24.38 5.44
C PHE A 415 1.50 24.25 6.91
N LEU A 416 2.23 24.90 7.82
CA LEU A 416 1.99 24.80 9.26
C LEU A 416 0.60 25.33 9.63
N ALA A 417 0.21 26.48 9.07
CA ALA A 417 -1.11 27.07 9.28
C ALA A 417 -2.24 26.11 8.86
N GLU A 418 -2.07 25.41 7.73
CA GLU A 418 -3.04 24.43 7.26
C GLU A 418 -3.03 23.16 8.12
N ALA A 419 -1.86 22.57 8.39
CA ALA A 419 -1.72 21.35 9.16
C ALA A 419 -2.32 21.47 10.57
N ASP A 420 -2.15 22.64 11.21
CA ASP A 420 -2.56 22.93 12.58
C ASP A 420 -3.99 23.47 12.70
N THR A 421 -4.68 23.66 11.57
CA THR A 421 -6.08 24.11 11.59
C THR A 421 -6.98 23.01 12.17
N GLY A 422 -7.81 23.38 13.15
CA GLY A 422 -8.74 22.48 13.83
C GLY A 422 -8.25 22.03 15.21
N LYS A 423 -9.00 21.08 15.81
CA LYS A 423 -8.72 20.55 17.15
C LYS A 423 -7.85 19.29 17.05
N GLY A 424 -6.83 19.16 17.89
CA GLY A 424 -6.00 17.96 17.98
C GLY A 424 -4.51 18.25 18.12
N VAL A 425 -3.69 17.23 17.84
CA VAL A 425 -2.23 17.30 17.91
C VAL A 425 -1.71 18.19 16.78
N LYS A 426 -0.94 19.21 17.14
CA LYS A 426 -0.33 20.13 16.18
C LYS A 426 0.97 19.56 15.63
N PHE A 427 1.35 20.02 14.44
CA PHE A 427 2.65 19.67 13.86
C PHE A 427 3.77 20.37 14.65
N PRO A 428 4.84 19.63 15.05
CA PRO A 428 5.88 20.21 15.90
C PRO A 428 6.71 21.25 15.12
N ALA A 429 6.55 22.51 15.47
CA ALA A 429 7.24 23.63 14.79
C ALA A 429 8.77 23.50 14.82
N TRP A 430 9.33 22.88 15.87
CA TRP A 430 10.77 22.62 16.00
C TRP A 430 11.30 21.65 14.92
N ALA A 431 10.43 20.80 14.38
CA ALA A 431 10.82 19.85 13.32
C ALA A 431 11.14 20.51 11.97
N ARG A 432 11.00 21.85 11.85
CA ARG A 432 11.23 22.57 10.59
C ARG A 432 12.59 22.26 9.98
N VAL A 433 13.66 22.31 10.74
CA VAL A 433 15.03 22.04 10.25
C VAL A 433 15.14 20.59 9.75
N TYR A 434 14.58 19.66 10.52
CA TYR A 434 14.55 18.25 10.17
C TYR A 434 13.84 18.01 8.84
N VAL A 435 12.60 18.46 8.68
CA VAL A 435 11.80 18.20 7.47
C VAL A 435 12.23 19.02 6.26
N SER A 436 12.94 20.15 6.47
CA SER A 436 13.42 21.01 5.37
C SER A 436 14.76 20.56 4.79
N TYR A 437 15.63 19.94 5.59
CA TYR A 437 16.99 19.61 5.17
C TYR A 437 17.37 18.15 5.39
N ILE A 438 17.13 17.61 6.59
CA ILE A 438 17.58 16.26 6.94
C ILE A 438 16.72 15.21 6.23
N LEU A 439 15.41 15.33 6.34
CA LEU A 439 14.48 14.37 5.75
C LEU A 439 14.61 14.26 4.22
N PRO A 440 14.71 15.36 3.44
CA PRO A 440 14.99 15.26 2.00
C PRO A 440 16.30 14.54 1.67
N LEU A 441 17.36 14.72 2.48
CA LEU A 441 18.63 14.00 2.29
C LEU A 441 18.47 12.49 2.57
N ILE A 442 17.70 12.12 3.58
CA ILE A 442 17.38 10.72 3.87
C ILE A 442 16.59 10.10 2.70
N VAL A 443 15.58 10.82 2.18
CA VAL A 443 14.81 10.35 1.01
C VAL A 443 15.68 10.17 -0.21
N LEU A 444 16.60 11.12 -0.48
CA LEU A 444 17.58 11.02 -1.56
C LEU A 444 18.51 9.82 -1.37
N PHE A 445 18.96 9.59 -0.13
CA PHE A 445 19.76 8.41 0.20
C PHE A 445 19.00 7.10 -0.09
N ILE A 446 17.73 7.02 0.30
CA ILE A 446 16.88 5.85 0.01
C ILE A 446 16.75 5.62 -1.49
N PHE A 447 16.54 6.69 -2.26
CA PHE A 447 16.45 6.63 -3.71
C PHE A 447 17.74 6.08 -4.34
N ILE A 448 18.90 6.64 -3.97
CA ILE A 448 20.22 6.20 -4.50
C ILE A 448 20.50 4.74 -4.11
N MET A 449 20.29 4.39 -2.85
CA MET A 449 20.52 3.03 -2.36
C MET A 449 19.58 2.00 -3.00
N GLY A 450 18.36 2.38 -3.35
CA GLY A 450 17.43 1.53 -4.10
C GLY A 450 17.99 1.13 -5.46
N TYR A 451 18.61 2.06 -6.16
CA TYR A 451 19.32 1.77 -7.41
C TYR A 451 20.57 0.90 -7.19
N TYR A 452 21.39 1.27 -6.21
CA TYR A 452 22.61 0.51 -5.92
C TYR A 452 22.32 -0.97 -5.60
N GLN A 453 21.28 -1.24 -4.79
CA GLN A 453 20.92 -2.63 -4.45
C GLN A 453 20.30 -3.39 -5.62
N LYS A 454 19.57 -2.70 -6.50
CA LYS A 454 18.91 -3.36 -7.62
C LYS A 454 19.86 -3.75 -8.75
N PHE A 455 20.92 -2.99 -8.95
CA PHE A 455 21.85 -3.16 -10.09
C PHE A 455 23.26 -3.62 -9.67
N LYS A 456 23.45 -4.00 -8.40
CA LYS A 456 24.64 -4.71 -7.92
C LYS A 456 24.53 -6.21 -8.18
#